data_2c39837a7355fe8b06bd1b51a4a19b6d
#
_entry.id   2c39837a7355fe8b06bd1b51a4a19b6d
#
_cell.length_a   1.000
_cell.length_b   1.000
_cell.length_c   1.000
_cell.angle_alpha   90.00
_cell.angle_beta   90.00
_cell.angle_gamma   90.00
#
_symmetry.space_group_name_H-M   'P 1'
#
loop_
_entity.id
_entity.type
_entity.pdbx_description
1 polymer ?
#
loop_
_entity_poly.entity_id
_entity_poly.type
_entity_poly.pdbx_seq_one_letter_code
_entity_poly.pdbx_strand_id
1 'polypeptide(L)'
;MKMKKIVLSVTLLAGMFVSNVAMACENCGKGDPAVELRGAMQKLWSDHMQWTFATVDAFYHNQNGLNAQLNRLLQNQKDIGAAIVPFYGQAAGNKLADLLTTHIKDAIPVLKAAQLDDQPALKKALADWYVNAQEIADFLAAANPKYWKQADMREMMKKHIDQTTAYSIELLKNNYDEAVKKYDEANDHMKTMSDELAMGIVKQFPDKFKKTIAKKK
;
A
#
# COMPACT_ATOMS: atom_id res chain seq x y z
N MET A 1 5.55 -26.33 48.83
CA MET A 1 4.28 -25.69 48.39
C MET A 1 3.80 -26.47 47.16
N LYS A 2 2.71 -27.27 47.31
CA LYS A 2 2.26 -28.22 46.30
C LYS A 2 1.41 -27.50 45.24
N MET A 3 1.87 -27.51 43.98
CA MET A 3 1.09 -27.01 42.83
C MET A 3 -0.04 -28.01 42.51
N LYS A 4 -1.29 -27.59 42.62
CA LYS A 4 -2.46 -28.34 42.18
C LYS A 4 -2.58 -28.24 40.66
N LYS A 5 -2.48 -29.39 39.97
CA LYS A 5 -2.82 -29.51 38.56
C LYS A 5 -4.33 -29.40 38.39
N ILE A 6 -4.78 -28.41 37.68
CA ILE A 6 -6.19 -28.29 37.22
C ILE A 6 -6.28 -29.06 35.89
N VAL A 7 -6.98 -30.18 35.95
CA VAL A 7 -7.34 -30.94 34.71
C VAL A 7 -8.68 -30.39 34.25
N LEU A 8 -8.67 -29.71 33.10
CA LEU A 8 -9.87 -29.22 32.45
C LEU A 8 -10.38 -30.31 31.50
N SER A 9 -11.43 -31.04 31.91
CA SER A 9 -12.13 -32.00 31.03
C SER A 9 -12.98 -31.25 30.04
N VAL A 10 -12.60 -31.32 28.76
CA VAL A 10 -13.45 -30.83 27.64
C VAL A 10 -14.31 -32.00 27.19
N THR A 11 -15.59 -31.92 27.52
CA THR A 11 -16.62 -32.86 27.03
C THR A 11 -17.00 -32.46 25.60
N LEU A 12 -16.63 -33.31 24.64
CA LEU A 12 -16.96 -33.15 23.22
C LEU A 12 -18.41 -33.57 23.01
N LEU A 13 -19.35 -32.61 22.89
CA LEU A 13 -20.69 -32.91 22.38
C LEU A 13 -20.64 -32.86 20.85
N ALA A 14 -20.68 -34.02 20.23
CA ALA A 14 -20.88 -34.18 18.81
C ALA A 14 -22.39 -33.92 18.48
N GLY A 15 -22.71 -32.70 18.16
CA GLY A 15 -23.99 -32.33 17.57
C GLY A 15 -23.91 -32.38 16.05
N MET A 16 -24.55 -33.40 15.43
CA MET A 16 -24.78 -33.43 13.99
C MET A 16 -25.68 -32.27 13.59
N PHE A 17 -25.12 -31.17 13.10
CA PHE A 17 -25.87 -30.23 12.29
C PHE A 17 -25.58 -30.54 10.81
N VAL A 18 -26.45 -31.33 10.21
CA VAL A 18 -26.59 -31.40 8.76
C VAL A 18 -27.25 -30.08 8.34
N SER A 19 -26.42 -29.09 8.06
CA SER A 19 -26.90 -27.85 7.47
C SER A 19 -26.82 -27.98 5.96
N ASN A 20 -28.00 -28.17 5.35
CA ASN A 20 -28.24 -27.87 3.93
C ASN A 20 -27.98 -26.36 3.69
N VAL A 21 -26.75 -25.97 3.46
CA VAL A 21 -26.38 -24.64 2.94
C VAL A 21 -25.52 -24.84 1.69
N ALA A 22 -26.00 -25.66 0.78
CA ALA A 22 -25.45 -25.79 -0.55
C ALA A 22 -26.53 -25.39 -1.57
N MET A 23 -27.10 -24.19 -1.39
CA MET A 23 -27.87 -23.51 -2.43
C MET A 23 -27.83 -22.02 -2.19
N ALA A 24 -26.71 -21.42 -2.50
CA ALA A 24 -26.69 -19.98 -2.72
C ALA A 24 -25.53 -19.65 -3.64
N CYS A 25 -25.84 -19.07 -4.75
CA CYS A 25 -24.97 -18.36 -5.69
C CYS A 25 -24.21 -19.17 -6.72
N GLU A 26 -24.90 -19.99 -7.52
CA GLU A 26 -24.46 -20.20 -8.91
C GLU A 26 -24.59 -18.92 -9.77
N ASN A 27 -25.10 -17.83 -9.19
CA ASN A 27 -25.30 -16.53 -9.85
C ASN A 27 -24.90 -15.35 -8.98
N CYS A 28 -23.91 -15.50 -8.09
CA CYS A 28 -23.15 -14.34 -7.60
C CYS A 28 -22.35 -13.84 -8.80
N GLY A 29 -22.98 -13.05 -9.63
CA GLY A 29 -22.39 -12.43 -10.81
C GLY A 29 -21.08 -11.80 -10.39
N LYS A 30 -20.00 -12.03 -11.20
CA LYS A 30 -18.75 -11.32 -11.06
C LYS A 30 -19.05 -9.87 -10.75
N GLY A 31 -18.45 -9.35 -9.68
CA GLY A 31 -18.69 -7.98 -9.24
C GLY A 31 -18.45 -6.99 -10.39
N ASP A 32 -18.75 -5.75 -10.18
CA ASP A 32 -18.41 -4.73 -11.18
C ASP A 32 -16.87 -4.66 -11.31
N PRO A 33 -16.30 -4.93 -12.50
CA PRO A 33 -14.84 -4.97 -12.65
C PRO A 33 -14.14 -3.67 -12.24
N ALA A 34 -14.83 -2.52 -12.34
CA ALA A 34 -14.30 -1.24 -11.89
C ALA A 34 -14.24 -1.17 -10.35
N VAL A 35 -15.24 -1.73 -9.67
CA VAL A 35 -15.26 -1.83 -8.20
C VAL A 35 -14.18 -2.81 -7.72
N GLU A 36 -14.01 -3.93 -8.43
CA GLU A 36 -12.95 -4.91 -8.12
C GLU A 36 -11.55 -4.29 -8.26
N LEU A 37 -11.28 -3.55 -9.36
CA LEU A 37 -10.02 -2.85 -9.55
C LEU A 37 -9.79 -1.83 -8.44
N ARG A 38 -10.80 -1.01 -8.12
CA ARG A 38 -10.70 -0.01 -7.06
C ARG A 38 -10.36 -0.66 -5.72
N GLY A 39 -11.05 -1.73 -5.35
CA GLY A 39 -10.79 -2.46 -4.11
C GLY A 39 -9.38 -3.08 -4.07
N ALA A 40 -8.91 -3.64 -5.19
CA ALA A 40 -7.56 -4.19 -5.30
C ALA A 40 -6.49 -3.09 -5.15
N MET A 41 -6.67 -1.95 -5.81
CA MET A 41 -5.77 -0.80 -5.69
C MET A 41 -5.76 -0.24 -4.27
N GLN A 42 -6.92 -0.03 -3.64
CA GLN A 42 -7.00 0.43 -2.26
C GLN A 42 -6.28 -0.52 -1.29
N LYS A 43 -6.44 -1.85 -1.50
CA LYS A 43 -5.72 -2.82 -0.67
C LYS A 43 -4.21 -2.71 -0.84
N LEU A 44 -3.70 -2.64 -2.07
CA LEU A 44 -2.27 -2.57 -2.34
C LEU A 44 -1.62 -1.32 -1.74
N TRP A 45 -2.29 -0.16 -1.88
CA TRP A 45 -1.77 1.10 -1.35
C TRP A 45 -1.95 1.22 0.16
N SER A 46 -2.99 0.61 0.75
CA SER A 46 -3.10 0.49 2.20
C SER A 46 -2.04 -0.46 2.78
N ASP A 47 -1.76 -1.58 2.11
CA ASP A 47 -0.65 -2.48 2.48
C ASP A 47 0.70 -1.73 2.41
N HIS A 48 0.90 -0.86 1.39
CA HIS A 48 2.08 0.00 1.28
C HIS A 48 2.24 0.88 2.53
N MET A 49 1.19 1.59 2.92
CA MET A 49 1.22 2.46 4.10
C MET A 49 1.46 1.69 5.40
N GLN A 50 0.76 0.57 5.58
CA GLN A 50 0.91 -0.28 6.76
C GLN A 50 2.34 -0.79 6.91
N TRP A 51 2.92 -1.36 5.83
CA TRP A 51 4.26 -1.91 5.88
C TRP A 51 5.33 -0.82 5.94
N THR A 52 5.06 0.39 5.42
CA THR A 52 5.94 1.55 5.59
C THR A 52 6.00 1.96 7.06
N PHE A 53 4.84 2.15 7.71
CA PHE A 53 4.80 2.50 9.14
C PHE A 53 5.52 1.46 9.99
N ALA A 54 5.22 0.17 9.77
CA ALA A 54 5.86 -0.92 10.50
C ALA A 54 7.38 -0.97 10.27
N THR A 55 7.83 -0.73 9.04
CA THR A 55 9.28 -0.71 8.70
C THR A 55 9.99 0.47 9.35
N VAL A 56 9.37 1.66 9.37
CA VAL A 56 9.93 2.85 10.02
C VAL A 56 10.02 2.66 11.53
N ASP A 57 8.96 2.14 12.16
CA ASP A 57 8.99 1.83 13.58
C ASP A 57 10.07 0.80 13.91
N ALA A 58 10.17 -0.28 13.11
CA ALA A 58 11.23 -1.27 13.30
C ALA A 58 12.64 -0.71 13.06
N PHE A 59 12.79 0.24 12.14
CA PHE A 59 14.07 0.91 11.89
C PHE A 59 14.59 1.62 13.15
N TYR A 60 13.71 2.27 13.87
CA TYR A 60 14.07 3.01 15.08
C TYR A 60 14.11 2.14 16.34
N HIS A 61 13.20 1.16 16.47
CA HIS A 61 12.93 0.52 17.76
C HIS A 61 13.02 -1.01 17.77
N ASN A 62 13.03 -1.69 16.62
CA ASN A 62 13.04 -3.15 16.55
C ASN A 62 13.88 -3.69 15.38
N GLN A 63 15.18 -3.62 15.50
CA GLN A 63 16.12 -4.07 14.47
C GLN A 63 15.97 -5.56 14.10
N ASN A 64 15.50 -6.39 15.03
CA ASN A 64 15.28 -7.83 14.77
C ASN A 64 14.09 -8.05 13.81
N GLY A 65 13.09 -7.19 13.81
CA GLY A 65 11.94 -7.24 12.91
C GLY A 65 12.13 -6.54 11.57
N LEU A 66 13.10 -5.63 11.48
CA LEU A 66 13.29 -4.71 10.36
C LEU A 66 13.38 -5.43 9.01
N ASN A 67 14.23 -6.44 8.90
CA ASN A 67 14.43 -7.14 7.62
C ASN A 67 13.14 -7.81 7.11
N ALA A 68 12.36 -8.42 8.00
CA ALA A 68 11.11 -9.08 7.61
C ALA A 68 10.09 -8.06 7.09
N GLN A 69 9.94 -6.93 7.76
CA GLN A 69 8.99 -5.88 7.41
C GLN A 69 9.42 -5.15 6.12
N LEU A 70 10.71 -4.81 6.00
CA LEU A 70 11.27 -4.21 4.79
C LEU A 70 11.10 -5.13 3.57
N ASN A 71 11.39 -6.43 3.71
CA ASN A 71 11.20 -7.38 2.62
C ASN A 71 9.73 -7.49 2.19
N ARG A 72 8.79 -7.43 3.14
CA ARG A 72 7.36 -7.42 2.82
C ARG A 72 6.96 -6.12 2.11
N LEU A 73 7.49 -4.97 2.56
CA LEU A 73 7.28 -3.68 1.89
C LEU A 73 7.85 -3.70 0.46
N LEU A 74 9.07 -4.21 0.25
CA LEU A 74 9.67 -4.32 -1.08
C LEU A 74 8.87 -5.28 -1.99
N GLN A 75 8.28 -6.36 -1.45
CA GLN A 75 7.38 -7.22 -2.22
C GLN A 75 6.11 -6.47 -2.64
N ASN A 76 5.54 -5.61 -1.79
CA ASN A 76 4.38 -4.80 -2.13
C ASN A 76 4.64 -3.88 -3.35
N GLN A 77 5.86 -3.37 -3.53
CA GLN A 77 6.19 -2.57 -4.71
C GLN A 77 6.06 -3.38 -6.01
N LYS A 78 6.46 -4.65 -5.98
CA LYS A 78 6.27 -5.57 -7.10
C LYS A 78 4.80 -5.91 -7.33
N ASP A 79 4.04 -6.08 -6.25
CA ASP A 79 2.60 -6.35 -6.32
C ASP A 79 1.86 -5.16 -6.95
N ILE A 80 2.21 -3.91 -6.61
CA ILE A 80 1.66 -2.68 -7.22
C ILE A 80 2.03 -2.61 -8.71
N GLY A 81 3.29 -2.87 -9.06
CA GLY A 81 3.71 -2.91 -10.46
C GLY A 81 2.95 -3.96 -11.26
N ALA A 82 2.75 -5.16 -10.69
CA ALA A 82 1.99 -6.24 -11.33
C ALA A 82 0.52 -5.86 -11.57
N ALA A 83 -0.09 -5.07 -10.69
CA ALA A 83 -1.49 -4.66 -10.80
C ALA A 83 -1.80 -3.82 -12.05
N ILE A 84 -0.82 -3.10 -12.59
CA ILE A 84 -1.01 -2.30 -13.82
C ILE A 84 -0.68 -3.07 -15.11
N VAL A 85 -0.06 -4.25 -15.03
CA VAL A 85 0.33 -5.06 -16.21
C VAL A 85 -0.84 -5.36 -17.17
N PRO A 86 -2.06 -5.69 -16.69
CA PRO A 86 -3.20 -5.95 -17.57
C PRO A 86 -3.61 -4.76 -18.45
N PHE A 87 -3.20 -3.55 -18.08
CA PHE A 87 -3.57 -2.29 -18.74
C PHE A 87 -2.42 -1.70 -19.56
N TYR A 88 -1.22 -1.70 -18.99
CA TYR A 88 -0.05 -1.00 -19.57
C TYR A 88 1.07 -1.94 -20.02
N GLY A 89 0.91 -3.25 -19.84
CA GLY A 89 1.89 -4.26 -20.23
C GLY A 89 3.02 -4.48 -19.22
N GLN A 90 3.78 -5.56 -19.43
CA GLN A 90 4.81 -6.02 -18.48
C GLN A 90 5.94 -5.00 -18.29
N ALA A 91 6.37 -4.33 -19.34
CA ALA A 91 7.45 -3.35 -19.25
C ALA A 91 7.08 -2.16 -18.35
N ALA A 92 5.83 -1.67 -18.44
CA ALA A 92 5.34 -0.60 -17.59
C ALA A 92 5.20 -1.05 -16.14
N GLY A 93 4.68 -2.28 -15.90
CA GLY A 93 4.60 -2.86 -14.56
C GLY A 93 5.97 -3.00 -13.90
N ASN A 94 6.96 -3.50 -14.61
CA ASN A 94 8.33 -3.61 -14.11
C ASN A 94 8.94 -2.23 -13.81
N LYS A 95 8.77 -1.25 -14.71
CA LYS A 95 9.28 0.11 -14.50
C LYS A 95 8.67 0.77 -13.26
N LEU A 96 7.35 0.61 -13.04
CA LEU A 96 6.70 1.12 -11.83
C LEU A 96 7.25 0.44 -10.56
N ALA A 97 7.38 -0.90 -10.58
CA ALA A 97 7.95 -1.65 -9.46
C ALA A 97 9.38 -1.20 -9.11
N ASP A 98 10.21 -0.92 -10.12
CA ASP A 98 11.58 -0.44 -9.94
C ASP A 98 11.62 0.97 -9.34
N LEU A 99 10.79 1.89 -9.85
CA LEU A 99 10.67 3.24 -9.32
C LEU A 99 10.21 3.23 -7.86
N LEU A 100 9.18 2.44 -7.54
CA LEU A 100 8.67 2.30 -6.18
C LEU A 100 9.69 1.60 -5.26
N THR A 101 10.46 0.63 -5.77
CA THR A 101 11.55 -0.01 -5.00
C THR A 101 12.65 1.00 -4.68
N THR A 102 13.00 1.87 -5.60
CA THR A 102 13.93 2.99 -5.38
C THR A 102 13.37 3.94 -4.34
N HIS A 103 12.07 4.26 -4.41
CA HIS A 103 11.38 5.10 -3.44
C HIS A 103 11.54 4.62 -2.00
N ILE A 104 11.38 3.31 -1.77
CA ILE A 104 11.59 2.72 -0.43
C ILE A 104 13.07 2.82 0.01
N LYS A 105 14.01 2.60 -0.92
CA LYS A 105 15.44 2.68 -0.61
C LYS A 105 15.90 4.10 -0.30
N ASP A 106 15.33 5.10 -0.97
CA ASP A 106 15.66 6.51 -0.79
C ASP A 106 15.14 7.06 0.55
N ALA A 107 14.14 6.42 1.17
CA ALA A 107 13.71 6.75 2.52
C ALA A 107 14.76 6.38 3.59
N ILE A 108 15.59 5.35 3.36
CA ILE A 108 16.57 4.86 4.36
C ILE A 108 17.56 5.94 4.78
N PRO A 109 18.26 6.67 3.88
CA PRO A 109 19.13 7.76 4.27
C PRO A 109 18.40 8.91 4.97
N VAL A 110 17.12 9.16 4.67
CA VAL A 110 16.30 10.15 5.39
C VAL A 110 16.14 9.74 6.85
N LEU A 111 15.68 8.49 7.10
CA LEU A 111 15.52 7.97 8.46
C LEU A 111 16.83 7.98 9.25
N LYS A 112 17.92 7.57 8.60
CA LYS A 112 19.24 7.53 9.23
C LYS A 112 19.75 8.94 9.60
N ALA A 113 19.63 9.91 8.69
CA ALA A 113 20.05 11.28 8.94
C ALA A 113 19.20 11.94 10.04
N ALA A 114 17.88 11.67 10.06
CA ALA A 114 17.00 12.13 11.14
C ALA A 114 17.40 11.52 12.49
N GLN A 115 17.71 10.23 12.54
CA GLN A 115 18.13 9.54 13.78
C GLN A 115 19.44 10.08 14.34
N LEU A 116 20.36 10.53 13.45
CA LEU A 116 21.67 11.09 13.83
C LEU A 116 21.62 12.62 14.05
N ASP A 117 20.47 13.24 13.85
CA ASP A 117 20.31 14.72 13.83
C ASP A 117 21.27 15.42 12.82
N ASP A 118 21.62 14.73 11.73
CA ASP A 118 22.47 15.26 10.67
C ASP A 118 21.64 16.08 9.68
N GLN A 119 21.48 17.37 9.95
CA GLN A 119 20.64 18.27 9.16
C GLN A 119 21.12 18.44 7.70
N PRO A 120 22.43 18.57 7.39
CA PRO A 120 22.92 18.58 6.01
C PRO A 120 22.60 17.29 5.25
N ALA A 121 22.84 16.11 5.84
CA ALA A 121 22.54 14.83 5.23
C ALA A 121 21.01 14.64 5.06
N LEU A 122 20.22 15.05 6.05
CA LEU A 122 18.76 14.99 5.99
C LEU A 122 18.20 15.83 4.83
N LYS A 123 18.68 17.06 4.70
CA LYS A 123 18.27 17.94 3.58
C LYS A 123 18.60 17.33 2.22
N LYS A 124 19.80 16.76 2.08
CA LYS A 124 20.19 16.08 0.84
C LYS A 124 19.34 14.85 0.56
N ALA A 125 19.18 13.98 1.52
CA ALA A 125 18.40 12.75 1.37
C ALA A 125 16.92 13.03 1.02
N LEU A 126 16.30 14.02 1.66
CA LEU A 126 14.96 14.47 1.30
C LEU A 126 14.89 15.00 -0.13
N ALA A 127 15.86 15.79 -0.58
CA ALA A 127 15.90 16.28 -1.96
C ALA A 127 15.97 15.12 -2.97
N ASP A 128 16.81 14.12 -2.72
CA ASP A 128 16.94 12.94 -3.58
C ASP A 128 15.62 12.14 -3.61
N TRP A 129 14.97 11.97 -2.45
CA TRP A 129 13.68 11.27 -2.35
C TRP A 129 12.55 12.00 -3.09
N TYR A 130 12.49 13.33 -3.03
CA TYR A 130 11.55 14.12 -3.83
C TYR A 130 11.80 14.00 -5.34
N VAL A 131 13.04 13.86 -5.78
CA VAL A 131 13.34 13.60 -7.20
C VAL A 131 12.75 12.28 -7.64
N ASN A 132 12.94 11.21 -6.88
CA ASN A 132 12.31 9.91 -7.18
C ASN A 132 10.76 10.01 -7.17
N ALA A 133 10.17 10.74 -6.23
CA ALA A 133 8.73 10.95 -6.20
C ALA A 133 8.22 11.65 -7.47
N GLN A 134 8.96 12.63 -8.00
CA GLN A 134 8.63 13.26 -9.28
C GLN A 134 8.76 12.28 -10.45
N GLU A 135 9.78 11.41 -10.46
CA GLU A 135 9.94 10.39 -11.49
C GLU A 135 8.75 9.41 -11.51
N ILE A 136 8.25 9.00 -10.34
CA ILE A 136 7.03 8.17 -10.23
C ILE A 136 5.83 8.93 -10.80
N ALA A 137 5.63 10.17 -10.39
CA ALA A 137 4.53 11.01 -10.85
C ALA A 137 4.56 11.23 -12.37
N ASP A 138 5.73 11.49 -12.92
CA ASP A 138 5.93 11.72 -14.35
C ASP A 138 5.69 10.44 -15.17
N PHE A 139 6.15 9.29 -14.65
CA PHE A 139 5.87 8.00 -15.26
C PHE A 139 4.35 7.72 -15.31
N LEU A 140 3.64 7.93 -14.21
CA LEU A 140 2.20 7.75 -14.15
C LEU A 140 1.48 8.72 -15.13
N ALA A 141 1.83 9.99 -15.10
CA ALA A 141 1.25 10.99 -15.99
C ALA A 141 1.50 10.68 -17.47
N ALA A 142 2.69 10.20 -17.82
CA ALA A 142 3.01 9.78 -19.19
C ALA A 142 2.18 8.56 -19.63
N ALA A 143 1.89 7.63 -18.72
CA ALA A 143 1.07 6.45 -19.02
C ALA A 143 -0.41 6.81 -19.24
N ASN A 144 -0.91 7.86 -18.60
CA ASN A 144 -2.32 8.27 -18.69
C ASN A 144 -2.49 9.81 -18.69
N PRO A 145 -1.98 10.53 -19.69
CA PRO A 145 -1.90 12.00 -19.65
C PRO A 145 -3.27 12.70 -19.68
N LYS A 146 -4.31 11.98 -20.08
CA LYS A 146 -5.68 12.52 -20.12
C LYS A 146 -6.28 12.61 -18.72
N TYR A 147 -6.04 11.62 -17.87
CA TYR A 147 -6.73 11.49 -16.58
C TYR A 147 -5.77 11.66 -15.39
N TRP A 148 -4.46 11.47 -15.56
CA TRP A 148 -3.43 11.70 -14.54
C TRP A 148 -2.59 12.91 -14.95
N LYS A 149 -3.02 14.10 -14.54
CA LYS A 149 -2.27 15.32 -14.85
C LYS A 149 -0.95 15.35 -14.10
N GLN A 150 0.13 15.70 -14.79
CA GLN A 150 1.47 15.68 -14.21
C GLN A 150 1.57 16.51 -12.92
N ALA A 151 0.99 17.73 -12.93
CA ALA A 151 1.00 18.60 -11.76
C ALA A 151 0.31 17.93 -10.56
N ASP A 152 -0.87 17.32 -10.78
CA ASP A 152 -1.64 16.67 -9.73
C ASP A 152 -0.88 15.43 -9.17
N MET A 153 -0.30 14.61 -10.05
CA MET A 153 0.50 13.45 -9.62
C MET A 153 1.74 13.87 -8.83
N ARG A 154 2.43 14.93 -9.23
CA ARG A 154 3.59 15.47 -8.51
C ARG A 154 3.20 16.02 -7.14
N GLU A 155 2.08 16.70 -7.03
CA GLU A 155 1.57 17.22 -5.76
C GLU A 155 1.18 16.08 -4.82
N MET A 156 0.47 15.06 -5.31
CA MET A 156 0.11 13.88 -4.52
C MET A 156 1.34 13.15 -4.00
N MET A 157 2.35 12.92 -4.84
CA MET A 157 3.58 12.26 -4.43
C MET A 157 4.40 13.09 -3.45
N LYS A 158 4.45 14.43 -3.65
CA LYS A 158 5.10 15.33 -2.70
C LYS A 158 4.42 15.26 -1.33
N LYS A 159 3.09 15.38 -1.30
CA LYS A 159 2.31 15.32 -0.05
C LYS A 159 2.49 13.97 0.66
N HIS A 160 2.59 12.87 -0.10
CA HIS A 160 2.89 11.56 0.45
C HIS A 160 4.22 11.53 1.21
N ILE A 161 5.32 12.09 0.63
CA ILE A 161 6.60 12.20 1.33
C ILE A 161 6.51 13.10 2.55
N ASP A 162 5.87 14.27 2.45
CA ASP A 162 5.70 15.20 3.56
C ASP A 162 5.02 14.51 4.76
N GLN A 163 3.94 13.79 4.50
CA GLN A 163 3.19 13.09 5.54
C GLN A 163 3.94 11.86 6.09
N THR A 164 4.65 11.12 5.24
CA THR A 164 5.50 10.00 5.66
C THR A 164 6.63 10.48 6.56
N THR A 165 7.29 11.57 6.21
CA THR A 165 8.31 12.21 7.03
C THR A 165 7.74 12.67 8.37
N ALA A 166 6.53 13.25 8.35
CA ALA A 166 5.89 13.77 9.56
C ALA A 166 5.62 12.69 10.62
N TYR A 167 5.01 11.55 10.26
CA TYR A 167 4.81 10.48 11.24
C TYR A 167 6.10 9.77 11.63
N SER A 168 7.07 9.68 10.69
CA SER A 168 8.38 9.07 10.97
C SER A 168 9.16 9.83 12.04
N ILE A 169 9.06 11.17 12.05
CA ILE A 169 9.66 12.01 13.10
C ILE A 169 9.01 11.76 14.46
N GLU A 170 7.69 11.57 14.51
CA GLU A 170 7.01 11.28 15.77
C GLU A 170 7.35 9.87 16.31
N LEU A 171 7.50 8.87 15.40
CA LEU A 171 8.03 7.55 15.79
C LEU A 171 9.44 7.65 16.37
N LEU A 172 10.33 8.41 15.73
CA LEU A 172 11.70 8.62 16.22
C LEU A 172 11.71 9.21 17.64
N LYS A 173 10.73 10.09 17.96
CA LYS A 173 10.58 10.72 19.28
C LYS A 173 9.84 9.85 20.30
N ASN A 174 9.38 8.65 19.94
CA ASN A 174 8.49 7.80 20.73
C ASN A 174 7.13 8.46 21.06
N ASN A 175 6.69 9.42 20.23
CA ASN A 175 5.39 10.08 20.34
C ASN A 175 4.34 9.31 19.55
N TYR A 176 3.97 8.12 20.02
CA TYR A 176 3.14 7.17 19.28
C TYR A 176 1.72 7.68 19.02
N ASP A 177 1.12 8.42 19.94
CA ASP A 177 -0.24 8.97 19.76
C ASP A 177 -0.28 9.92 18.56
N GLU A 178 0.68 10.82 18.46
CA GLU A 178 0.76 11.75 17.33
C GLU A 178 1.23 11.06 16.05
N ALA A 179 2.10 10.05 16.15
CA ALA A 179 2.53 9.24 15.00
C ALA A 179 1.34 8.53 14.36
N VAL A 180 0.47 7.90 15.16
CA VAL A 180 -0.74 7.21 14.65
C VAL A 180 -1.71 8.22 14.01
N LYS A 181 -1.94 9.36 14.63
CA LYS A 181 -2.80 10.40 14.06
C LYS A 181 -2.29 10.88 12.69
N LYS A 182 -0.99 11.18 12.58
CA LYS A 182 -0.37 11.59 11.31
C LYS A 182 -0.37 10.45 10.28
N TYR A 183 -0.24 9.21 10.74
CA TYR A 183 -0.37 8.04 9.87
C TYR A 183 -1.78 7.92 9.29
N ASP A 184 -2.82 8.13 10.08
CA ASP A 184 -4.20 8.08 9.61
C ASP A 184 -4.44 9.13 8.51
N GLU A 185 -3.95 10.36 8.68
CA GLU A 185 -4.00 11.42 7.67
C GLU A 185 -3.25 11.02 6.38
N ALA A 186 -2.07 10.41 6.51
CA ALA A 186 -1.27 9.93 5.40
C ALA A 186 -1.95 8.76 4.66
N ASN A 187 -2.56 7.83 5.39
CA ASN A 187 -3.28 6.70 4.84
C ASN A 187 -4.55 7.12 4.10
N ASP A 188 -5.28 8.12 4.59
CA ASP A 188 -6.45 8.66 3.89
C ASP A 188 -6.06 9.40 2.61
N HIS A 189 -4.94 10.12 2.61
CA HIS A 189 -4.38 10.68 1.39
C HIS A 189 -3.99 9.58 0.39
N MET A 190 -3.36 8.50 0.84
CA MET A 190 -2.99 7.38 -0.01
C MET A 190 -4.20 6.65 -0.61
N LYS A 191 -5.28 6.49 0.15
CA LYS A 191 -6.55 5.96 -0.37
C LYS A 191 -7.12 6.85 -1.48
N THR A 192 -7.08 8.17 -1.29
CA THR A 192 -7.49 9.13 -2.32
C THR A 192 -6.65 8.97 -3.58
N MET A 193 -5.33 8.89 -3.46
CA MET A 193 -4.43 8.66 -4.60
C MET A 193 -4.72 7.32 -5.29
N SER A 194 -4.97 6.25 -4.54
CA SER A 194 -5.30 4.94 -5.09
C SER A 194 -6.62 4.95 -5.88
N ASP A 195 -7.62 5.71 -5.42
CA ASP A 195 -8.89 5.89 -6.11
C ASP A 195 -8.70 6.66 -7.43
N GLU A 196 -7.92 7.74 -7.42
CA GLU A 196 -7.59 8.50 -8.64
C GLU A 196 -6.87 7.62 -9.68
N LEU A 197 -5.93 6.79 -9.24
CA LEU A 197 -5.23 5.84 -10.11
C LEU A 197 -6.21 4.81 -10.70
N ALA A 198 -7.03 4.17 -9.87
CA ALA A 198 -8.01 3.19 -10.32
C ALA A 198 -9.02 3.80 -11.30
N MET A 199 -9.57 4.96 -10.97
CA MET A 199 -10.54 5.66 -11.85
C MET A 199 -9.92 6.12 -13.15
N GLY A 200 -8.66 6.55 -13.14
CA GLY A 200 -7.92 6.91 -14.36
C GLY A 200 -7.77 5.71 -15.29
N ILE A 201 -7.45 4.53 -14.76
CA ILE A 201 -7.40 3.27 -15.53
C ILE A 201 -8.77 2.95 -16.14
N VAL A 202 -9.83 2.96 -15.33
CA VAL A 202 -11.20 2.68 -15.80
C VAL A 202 -11.60 3.62 -16.93
N LYS A 203 -11.32 4.91 -16.81
CA LYS A 203 -11.63 5.92 -17.85
C LYS A 203 -10.79 5.74 -19.11
N GLN A 204 -9.54 5.26 -18.99
CA GLN A 204 -8.66 5.05 -20.15
C GLN A 204 -8.99 3.76 -20.91
N PHE A 205 -9.44 2.72 -20.21
CA PHE A 205 -9.73 1.40 -20.77
C PHE A 205 -11.20 0.97 -20.56
N PRO A 206 -12.20 1.77 -20.97
CA PRO A 206 -13.61 1.51 -20.64
C PRO A 206 -14.10 0.16 -21.14
N ASP A 207 -13.54 -0.36 -22.23
CA ASP A 207 -13.95 -1.65 -22.81
C ASP A 207 -13.57 -2.85 -21.91
N LYS A 208 -12.53 -2.71 -21.08
CA LYS A 208 -12.12 -3.73 -20.12
C LYS A 208 -13.06 -3.84 -18.91
N PHE A 209 -13.91 -2.83 -18.71
CA PHE A 209 -14.82 -2.71 -17.55
C PHE A 209 -16.29 -2.85 -17.93
N LYS A 210 -16.60 -3.15 -19.20
CA LYS A 210 -17.98 -3.48 -19.60
C LYS A 210 -18.41 -4.81 -19.01
N LYS A 211 -19.58 -4.84 -18.36
CA LYS A 211 -20.18 -6.10 -17.89
C LYS A 211 -20.44 -7.00 -19.09
N THR A 212 -19.89 -8.20 -19.08
CA THR A 212 -20.25 -9.22 -20.07
C THR A 212 -21.66 -9.67 -19.76
N ILE A 213 -22.66 -9.16 -20.50
CA ILE A 213 -24.03 -9.67 -20.43
C ILE A 213 -24.00 -11.07 -21.06
N ALA A 214 -24.05 -12.10 -20.20
CA ALA A 214 -24.20 -13.47 -20.69
C ALA A 214 -25.49 -13.54 -21.52
N LYS A 215 -25.35 -13.73 -22.85
CA LYS A 215 -26.50 -14.03 -23.71
C LYS A 215 -27.08 -15.35 -23.22
N LYS A 216 -28.25 -15.30 -22.57
CA LYS A 216 -29.07 -16.51 -22.35
C LYS A 216 -29.39 -17.09 -23.73
N LYS A 217 -28.83 -18.27 -24.03
CA LYS A 217 -29.33 -19.14 -25.09
C LYS A 217 -30.53 -19.92 -24.59
#